data_99f6b38afdaebd11f18473b6bff0c797
#
_entry.id   99f6b38afdaebd11f18473b6bff0c797
#
_cell.length_a   1.000
_cell.length_b   1.000
_cell.length_c   1.000
_cell.angle_alpha   90.00
_cell.angle_beta   90.00
_cell.angle_gamma   90.00
#
_symmetry.space_group_name_H-M   'P 1'
#
loop_
_entity.id
_entity.type
_entity.pdbx_description
1 polymer ?
#
loop_
_entity_poly.entity_id
_entity_poly.type
_entity_poly.pdbx_seq_one_letter_code
_entity_poly.pdbx_strand_id
1 'polypeptide(L)'
;MTATAQPASGRMVEVVVKVKPAIVLVGTFKATNSPRFTLRGTGFIVGDGNMAVTNAHVIPEGAEADTEAKIVIQVRTPQNELQARVATILEIDKIHDLALMRFDGPAMPMLQIRDSDTVREGQAIAFMGFPIGGALGFSPVTHRGMISSITAIALPSSNSAQLNARTISSLRSGGFNIFQLDATAYPGNSGGPMFDADTGEVLGVINMVFVKGTKEAALTHPSGISYAIPSRYVIELLARQKPK
;
A
#
# COMPACT_ATOMS: atom_id res chain seq x y z
N MET A 1 12.36 -27.07 28.65
CA MET A 1 12.22 -27.12 27.21
C MET A 1 12.80 -25.84 26.64
N THR A 2 14.00 -25.87 26.12
CA THR A 2 14.68 -24.73 25.48
C THR A 2 14.12 -24.57 24.09
N ALA A 3 13.35 -23.52 23.87
CA ALA A 3 12.93 -23.14 22.52
C ALA A 3 14.18 -22.78 21.71
N THR A 4 14.53 -23.59 20.74
CA THR A 4 15.56 -23.29 19.75
C THR A 4 15.08 -22.09 18.92
N ALA A 5 15.75 -20.94 19.08
CA ALA A 5 15.49 -19.79 18.26
C ALA A 5 15.74 -20.13 16.78
N GLN A 6 14.72 -20.09 15.94
CA GLN A 6 14.89 -20.25 14.50
C GLN A 6 15.79 -19.12 13.96
N PRO A 7 16.70 -19.43 13.00
CA PRO A 7 17.51 -18.40 12.38
C PRO A 7 16.59 -17.36 11.67
N ALA A 8 16.94 -16.08 11.77
CA ALA A 8 16.15 -14.96 11.24
C ALA A 8 15.77 -15.11 9.74
N SER A 9 16.58 -15.86 8.96
CA SER A 9 16.29 -16.17 7.56
C SER A 9 15.10 -17.11 7.36
N GLY A 10 14.90 -18.08 8.26
CA GLY A 10 13.77 -19.02 8.19
C GLY A 10 12.43 -18.31 8.49
N ARG A 11 12.44 -17.40 9.46
CA ARG A 11 11.25 -16.65 9.86
C ARG A 11 10.71 -15.76 8.74
N MET A 12 11.58 -15.06 7.99
CA MET A 12 11.16 -14.25 6.85
C MET A 12 10.49 -15.07 5.75
N VAL A 13 10.96 -16.30 5.48
CA VAL A 13 10.32 -17.19 4.51
C VAL A 13 8.87 -17.50 4.91
N GLU A 14 8.66 -17.82 6.19
CA GLU A 14 7.31 -18.08 6.72
C GLU A 14 6.42 -16.85 6.64
N VAL A 15 6.95 -15.67 6.97
CA VAL A 15 6.23 -14.40 6.84
C VAL A 15 5.82 -14.12 5.39
N VAL A 16 6.73 -14.34 4.43
CA VAL A 16 6.43 -14.17 3.01
C VAL A 16 5.31 -15.11 2.56
N VAL A 17 5.34 -16.38 2.96
CA VAL A 17 4.29 -17.36 2.65
C VAL A 17 2.94 -16.93 3.22
N LYS A 18 2.92 -16.38 4.44
CA LYS A 18 1.71 -15.89 5.11
C LYS A 18 1.14 -14.63 4.43
N VAL A 19 1.99 -13.67 4.08
CA VAL A 19 1.58 -12.34 3.60
C VAL A 19 1.19 -12.35 2.12
N LYS A 20 1.97 -13.06 1.29
CA LYS A 20 1.85 -13.03 -0.17
C LYS A 20 0.44 -13.31 -0.73
N PRO A 21 -0.37 -14.25 -0.19
CA PRO A 21 -1.71 -14.52 -0.70
C PRO A 21 -2.71 -13.37 -0.55
N ALA A 22 -2.44 -12.44 0.37
CA ALA A 22 -3.29 -11.28 0.62
C ALA A 22 -2.92 -10.04 -0.21
N ILE A 23 -1.88 -10.11 -1.05
CA ILE A 23 -1.44 -8.98 -1.87
C ILE A 23 -2.18 -9.00 -3.21
N VAL A 24 -2.76 -7.87 -3.58
CA VAL A 24 -3.57 -7.73 -4.79
C VAL A 24 -3.09 -6.58 -5.68
N LEU A 25 -3.27 -6.75 -6.99
CA LEU A 25 -3.12 -5.66 -7.94
C LEU A 25 -4.38 -4.80 -7.90
N VAL A 26 -4.21 -3.49 -7.86
CA VAL A 26 -5.31 -2.52 -7.97
C VAL A 26 -5.17 -1.77 -9.29
N GLY A 27 -6.27 -1.69 -10.04
CA GLY A 27 -6.26 -1.01 -11.32
C GLY A 27 -7.64 -0.78 -11.89
N THR A 28 -7.67 -0.41 -13.15
CA THR A 28 -8.90 -0.19 -13.90
C THR A 28 -9.05 -1.24 -15.01
N PHE A 29 -10.28 -1.60 -15.30
CA PHE A 29 -10.64 -2.50 -16.39
C PHE A 29 -11.61 -1.82 -17.33
N LYS A 30 -11.27 -1.78 -18.61
CA LYS A 30 -12.13 -1.32 -19.68
C LYS A 30 -12.09 -2.34 -20.83
N ALA A 31 -13.26 -2.85 -21.23
CA ALA A 31 -13.38 -3.94 -22.20
C ALA A 31 -12.84 -3.55 -23.59
N THR A 32 -12.93 -2.27 -23.93
CA THR A 32 -12.48 -1.70 -25.23
C THR A 32 -11.00 -1.39 -25.31
N ASN A 33 -10.27 -1.42 -24.17
CA ASN A 33 -8.85 -1.09 -24.13
C ASN A 33 -7.96 -2.32 -24.48
N SER A 34 -6.75 -2.01 -24.94
CA SER A 34 -5.68 -3.00 -25.09
C SER A 34 -4.40 -2.45 -24.46
N PRO A 35 -3.94 -3.00 -23.33
CA PRO A 35 -4.55 -4.08 -22.53
C PRO A 35 -5.85 -3.63 -21.84
N ARG A 36 -6.76 -4.58 -21.58
CA ARG A 36 -8.04 -4.30 -20.90
C ARG A 36 -7.86 -3.91 -19.43
N PHE A 37 -6.80 -4.41 -18.77
CA PHE A 37 -6.46 -4.08 -17.40
C PHE A 37 -5.26 -3.12 -17.39
N THR A 38 -5.41 -2.01 -16.66
CA THR A 38 -4.33 -1.04 -16.43
C THR A 38 -4.00 -1.06 -14.94
N LEU A 39 -2.79 -1.52 -14.60
CA LEU A 39 -2.30 -1.49 -13.22
C LEU A 39 -2.08 -0.04 -12.77
N ARG A 40 -2.55 0.29 -11.57
CA ARG A 40 -2.35 1.58 -10.94
C ARG A 40 -1.51 1.51 -9.66
N GLY A 41 -1.58 0.40 -8.94
CA GLY A 41 -0.83 0.19 -7.70
C GLY A 41 -1.09 -1.17 -7.06
N THR A 42 -0.64 -1.28 -5.85
CA THR A 42 -0.80 -2.44 -4.99
C THR A 42 -1.92 -2.21 -3.99
N GLY A 43 -2.55 -3.28 -3.53
CA GLY A 43 -3.43 -3.30 -2.38
C GLY A 43 -3.21 -4.57 -1.55
N PHE A 44 -3.87 -4.66 -0.41
CA PHE A 44 -3.85 -5.84 0.43
C PHE A 44 -5.19 -6.07 1.10
N ILE A 45 -5.49 -7.35 1.35
CA ILE A 45 -6.78 -7.80 1.90
C ILE A 45 -6.80 -7.62 3.41
N VAL A 46 -7.95 -7.11 3.92
CA VAL A 46 -8.20 -6.84 5.34
C VAL A 46 -9.62 -7.25 5.74
N GLY A 47 -9.93 -7.10 7.02
CA GLY A 47 -11.28 -7.24 7.56
C GLY A 47 -11.83 -8.66 7.45
N ASP A 48 -12.92 -8.82 6.71
CA ASP A 48 -13.62 -10.09 6.50
C ASP A 48 -13.10 -10.92 5.31
N GLY A 49 -12.00 -10.48 4.69
CA GLY A 49 -11.43 -11.12 3.50
C GLY A 49 -12.05 -10.68 2.17
N ASN A 50 -13.01 -9.76 2.19
CA ASN A 50 -13.62 -9.13 1.02
C ASN A 50 -13.42 -7.61 0.98
N MET A 51 -12.52 -7.09 1.83
CA MET A 51 -12.10 -5.69 1.80
C MET A 51 -10.62 -5.59 1.42
N ALA A 52 -10.27 -4.52 0.72
CA ALA A 52 -8.89 -4.23 0.35
C ALA A 52 -8.55 -2.77 0.64
N VAL A 53 -7.33 -2.55 1.13
CA VAL A 53 -6.74 -1.22 1.35
C VAL A 53 -5.73 -0.93 0.24
N THR A 54 -5.70 0.31 -0.20
CA THR A 54 -4.69 0.88 -1.10
C THR A 54 -4.49 2.37 -0.80
N ASN A 55 -3.65 3.07 -1.56
CA ASN A 55 -3.60 4.54 -1.48
C ASN A 55 -4.76 5.20 -2.24
N ALA A 56 -5.18 6.39 -1.79
CA ALA A 56 -6.22 7.16 -2.46
C ALA A 56 -5.79 7.57 -3.89
N HIS A 57 -4.52 7.97 -4.08
CA HIS A 57 -4.00 8.35 -5.40
C HIS A 57 -3.95 7.20 -6.42
N VAL A 58 -4.06 5.94 -5.98
CA VAL A 58 -4.18 4.76 -6.85
C VAL A 58 -5.56 4.71 -7.52
N ILE A 59 -6.57 5.28 -6.87
CA ILE A 59 -7.94 5.36 -7.40
C ILE A 59 -8.03 6.57 -8.34
N PRO A 60 -8.43 6.39 -9.61
CA PRO A 60 -8.56 7.51 -10.56
C PRO A 60 -9.66 8.47 -10.12
N GLU A 61 -9.39 9.77 -10.17
CA GLU A 61 -10.33 10.84 -9.85
C GLU A 61 -10.34 11.92 -10.95
N GLY A 62 -11.45 12.66 -11.06
CA GLY A 62 -11.57 13.81 -11.95
C GLY A 62 -11.33 13.46 -13.41
N ALA A 63 -10.44 14.19 -14.09
CA ALA A 63 -10.13 14.00 -15.50
C ALA A 63 -9.47 12.64 -15.83
N GLU A 64 -8.91 11.95 -14.83
CA GLU A 64 -8.37 10.59 -15.01
C GLU A 64 -9.45 9.51 -14.86
N ALA A 65 -10.63 9.85 -14.35
CA ALA A 65 -11.74 8.93 -14.18
C ALA A 65 -12.44 8.69 -15.51
N ASP A 66 -12.19 7.55 -16.13
CA ASP A 66 -12.97 7.08 -17.27
C ASP A 66 -14.26 6.44 -16.74
N THR A 67 -15.41 7.02 -17.06
CA THR A 67 -16.72 6.57 -16.58
C THR A 67 -17.10 5.17 -17.07
N GLU A 68 -16.48 4.68 -18.14
CA GLU A 68 -16.67 3.32 -18.66
C GLU A 68 -15.72 2.30 -18.02
N ALA A 69 -14.66 2.77 -17.35
CA ALA A 69 -13.71 1.89 -16.69
C ALA A 69 -14.19 1.52 -15.28
N LYS A 70 -14.11 0.23 -14.95
CA LYS A 70 -14.40 -0.28 -13.62
C LYS A 70 -13.13 -0.35 -12.80
N ILE A 71 -13.21 -0.01 -11.51
CA ILE A 71 -12.15 -0.33 -10.57
C ILE A 71 -12.18 -1.82 -10.31
N VAL A 72 -11.04 -2.46 -10.47
CA VAL A 72 -10.90 -3.90 -10.25
C VAL A 72 -9.66 -4.17 -9.39
N ILE A 73 -9.75 -5.23 -8.61
CA ILE A 73 -8.59 -5.88 -8.02
C ILE A 73 -8.33 -7.18 -8.78
N GLN A 74 -7.07 -7.55 -8.92
CA GLN A 74 -6.72 -8.89 -9.37
C GLN A 74 -6.17 -9.67 -8.18
N VAL A 75 -6.85 -10.77 -7.87
CA VAL A 75 -6.48 -11.71 -6.82
C VAL A 75 -5.83 -12.94 -7.45
N ARG A 76 -4.95 -13.59 -6.70
CA ARG A 76 -4.35 -14.85 -7.13
C ARG A 76 -5.13 -16.02 -6.56
N THR A 77 -5.61 -16.90 -7.43
CA THR A 77 -6.31 -18.12 -7.03
C THR A 77 -5.34 -19.16 -6.46
N PRO A 78 -5.85 -20.20 -5.76
CA PRO A 78 -5.01 -21.34 -5.34
C PRO A 78 -4.28 -22.03 -6.50
N GLN A 79 -4.83 -21.97 -7.71
CA GLN A 79 -4.21 -22.51 -8.95
C GLN A 79 -3.15 -21.57 -9.53
N ASN A 80 -2.82 -20.49 -8.82
CA ASN A 80 -1.85 -19.47 -9.23
C ASN A 80 -2.29 -18.62 -10.44
N GLU A 81 -3.57 -18.57 -10.75
CA GLU A 81 -4.16 -17.76 -11.81
C GLU A 81 -4.57 -16.39 -11.28
N LEU A 82 -4.54 -15.37 -12.14
CA LEU A 82 -5.06 -14.04 -11.82
C LEU A 82 -6.54 -13.97 -12.16
N GLN A 83 -7.36 -13.63 -11.17
CA GLN A 83 -8.79 -13.39 -11.31
C GLN A 83 -9.12 -11.93 -11.03
N ALA A 84 -9.73 -11.25 -12.00
CA ALA A 84 -10.24 -9.90 -11.81
C ALA A 84 -11.57 -9.93 -11.03
N ARG A 85 -11.69 -9.06 -10.02
CA ARG A 85 -12.92 -8.84 -9.26
C ARG A 85 -13.24 -7.36 -9.26
N VAL A 86 -14.47 -7.01 -9.56
CA VAL A 86 -14.93 -5.61 -9.51
C VAL A 86 -14.91 -5.16 -8.05
N ALA A 87 -14.37 -3.97 -7.83
CA ALA A 87 -14.30 -3.38 -6.51
C ALA A 87 -15.13 -2.09 -6.45
N THR A 88 -15.81 -1.92 -5.32
CA THR A 88 -16.56 -0.71 -4.97
C THR A 88 -15.80 0.03 -3.89
N ILE A 89 -15.63 1.33 -4.05
CA ILE A 89 -15.01 2.18 -3.03
C ILE A 89 -15.98 2.33 -1.87
N LEU A 90 -15.53 1.97 -0.67
CA LEU A 90 -16.27 2.19 0.57
C LEU A 90 -15.95 3.58 1.14
N GLU A 91 -14.67 3.94 1.16
CA GLU A 91 -14.23 5.22 1.73
C GLU A 91 -12.88 5.65 1.15
N ILE A 92 -12.66 6.96 1.04
CA ILE A 92 -11.39 7.57 0.67
C ILE A 92 -11.00 8.58 1.74
N ASP A 93 -9.87 8.34 2.39
CA ASP A 93 -9.22 9.29 3.29
C ASP A 93 -8.13 10.06 2.53
N LYS A 94 -8.49 11.24 2.02
CA LYS A 94 -7.58 12.08 1.24
C LYS A 94 -6.46 12.70 2.07
N ILE A 95 -6.66 12.84 3.39
CA ILE A 95 -5.67 13.42 4.29
C ILE A 95 -4.50 12.46 4.44
N HIS A 96 -4.80 11.19 4.70
CA HIS A 96 -3.80 10.15 4.87
C HIS A 96 -3.50 9.37 3.58
N ASP A 97 -4.09 9.77 2.44
CA ASP A 97 -3.91 9.11 1.13
C ASP A 97 -4.21 7.60 1.19
N LEU A 98 -5.34 7.23 1.81
CA LEU A 98 -5.82 5.86 1.92
C LEU A 98 -7.17 5.68 1.24
N ALA A 99 -7.42 4.49 0.70
CA ALA A 99 -8.71 4.09 0.18
C ALA A 99 -9.05 2.68 0.65
N LEU A 100 -10.32 2.48 1.03
CA LEU A 100 -10.90 1.20 1.38
C LEU A 100 -11.90 0.79 0.32
N MET A 101 -11.77 -0.42 -0.16
CA MET A 101 -12.64 -0.99 -1.20
C MET A 101 -13.25 -2.30 -0.71
N ARG A 102 -14.42 -2.64 -1.24
CA ARG A 102 -15.06 -3.95 -1.11
C ARG A 102 -15.15 -4.60 -2.48
N PHE A 103 -14.98 -5.91 -2.52
CA PHE A 103 -15.09 -6.70 -3.73
C PHE A 103 -15.90 -7.98 -3.49
N ASP A 104 -16.50 -8.49 -4.55
CA ASP A 104 -17.34 -9.67 -4.52
C ASP A 104 -16.53 -10.97 -4.66
N GLY A 105 -17.18 -12.08 -4.30
CA GLY A 105 -16.62 -13.43 -4.42
C GLY A 105 -16.20 -14.05 -3.09
N PRO A 106 -15.55 -15.21 -3.12
CA PRO A 106 -15.08 -15.88 -1.91
C PRO A 106 -14.09 -15.03 -1.13
N ALA A 107 -14.16 -15.07 0.21
CA ALA A 107 -13.23 -14.40 1.08
C ALA A 107 -11.78 -14.88 0.80
N MET A 108 -10.86 -13.93 0.84
CA MET A 108 -9.44 -14.18 0.61
C MET A 108 -8.67 -14.18 1.94
N PRO A 109 -7.48 -14.78 2.01
CA PRO A 109 -6.58 -14.59 3.13
C PRO A 109 -6.39 -13.10 3.42
N MET A 110 -6.52 -12.71 4.68
CA MET A 110 -6.42 -11.32 5.11
C MET A 110 -5.19 -11.10 6.00
N LEU A 111 -4.67 -9.88 6.02
CA LEU A 111 -3.58 -9.48 6.90
C LEU A 111 -4.12 -8.92 8.21
N GLN A 112 -3.44 -9.24 9.30
CA GLN A 112 -3.66 -8.62 10.59
C GLN A 112 -2.98 -7.25 10.62
N ILE A 113 -3.68 -6.26 11.13
CA ILE A 113 -3.16 -4.89 11.26
C ILE A 113 -2.80 -4.69 12.73
N ARG A 114 -1.55 -4.34 13.01
CA ARG A 114 -1.09 -3.95 14.34
C ARG A 114 -1.08 -2.44 14.44
N ASP A 115 -1.46 -1.91 15.61
CA ASP A 115 -1.40 -0.49 15.86
C ASP A 115 0.05 0.02 15.74
N SER A 116 0.23 1.03 14.90
CA SER A 116 1.53 1.61 14.61
C SER A 116 2.09 2.48 15.73
N ASP A 117 1.35 2.79 16.79
CA ASP A 117 1.85 3.55 17.94
C ASP A 117 2.94 2.79 18.73
N THR A 118 3.01 1.47 18.54
CA THR A 118 4.05 0.62 19.10
C THR A 118 5.34 0.56 18.29
N VAL A 119 5.33 1.11 17.08
CA VAL A 119 6.48 1.09 16.16
C VAL A 119 7.60 1.99 16.67
N ARG A 120 8.85 1.58 16.43
CA ARG A 120 10.05 2.31 16.83
C ARG A 120 11.03 2.42 15.66
N GLU A 121 11.83 3.49 15.67
CA GLU A 121 12.96 3.63 14.76
C GLU A 121 13.96 2.50 14.95
N GLY A 122 14.57 2.04 13.86
CA GLY A 122 15.42 0.85 13.83
C GLY A 122 14.68 -0.47 13.72
N GLN A 123 13.34 -0.51 13.80
CA GLN A 123 12.57 -1.74 13.66
C GLN A 123 12.71 -2.31 12.25
N ALA A 124 13.02 -3.62 12.17
CA ALA A 124 13.08 -4.35 10.92
C ALA A 124 11.69 -4.52 10.31
N ILE A 125 11.56 -4.16 9.05
CA ILE A 125 10.31 -4.26 8.28
C ILE A 125 10.54 -4.98 6.97
N ALA A 126 9.43 -5.43 6.38
CA ALA A 126 9.36 -5.76 4.97
C ALA A 126 8.11 -5.13 4.36
N PHE A 127 8.07 -5.03 3.05
CA PHE A 127 6.86 -4.63 2.32
C PHE A 127 6.75 -5.42 1.03
N MET A 128 5.53 -5.52 0.53
CA MET A 128 5.24 -6.21 -0.73
C MET A 128 4.43 -5.33 -1.66
N GLY A 129 4.69 -5.50 -2.96
CA GLY A 129 3.93 -4.86 -4.01
C GLY A 129 4.33 -5.35 -5.40
N PHE A 130 3.84 -4.64 -6.41
CA PHE A 130 4.08 -4.94 -7.82
C PHE A 130 4.91 -3.81 -8.45
N PRO A 131 6.24 -3.81 -8.23
CA PRO A 131 7.10 -2.76 -8.75
C PRO A 131 7.10 -2.74 -10.27
N ILE A 132 7.30 -1.54 -10.84
CA ILE A 132 7.49 -1.32 -12.29
C ILE A 132 6.32 -1.83 -13.15
N GLY A 133 5.10 -1.75 -12.60
CA GLY A 133 3.87 -1.84 -13.37
C GLY A 133 3.66 -3.11 -14.20
N GLY A 134 4.16 -4.25 -13.75
CA GLY A 134 3.99 -5.53 -14.45
C GLY A 134 5.09 -5.85 -15.47
N ALA A 135 6.11 -4.99 -15.65
CA ALA A 135 7.25 -5.30 -16.51
C ALA A 135 8.03 -6.55 -16.02
N LEU A 136 7.94 -6.85 -14.71
CA LEU A 136 8.50 -8.05 -14.08
C LEU A 136 7.45 -9.17 -13.92
N GLY A 137 6.29 -9.06 -14.59
CA GLY A 137 5.15 -9.94 -14.38
C GLY A 137 4.34 -9.53 -13.14
N PHE A 138 3.18 -10.16 -12.96
CA PHE A 138 2.26 -9.88 -11.84
C PHE A 138 2.52 -10.77 -10.62
N SER A 139 3.79 -10.98 -10.26
CA SER A 139 4.18 -11.63 -9.01
C SER A 139 4.56 -10.57 -7.99
N PRO A 140 4.00 -10.60 -6.78
CA PRO A 140 4.37 -9.62 -5.76
C PRO A 140 5.83 -9.82 -5.35
N VAL A 141 6.55 -8.70 -5.25
CA VAL A 141 7.97 -8.65 -4.86
C VAL A 141 8.06 -8.23 -3.41
N THR A 142 8.91 -8.92 -2.65
CA THR A 142 9.20 -8.59 -1.25
C THR A 142 10.44 -7.72 -1.19
N HIS A 143 10.33 -6.61 -0.50
CA HIS A 143 11.45 -5.73 -0.14
C HIS A 143 11.66 -5.80 1.37
N ARG A 144 12.90 -5.62 1.82
CA ARG A 144 13.26 -5.59 3.23
C ARG A 144 13.97 -4.28 3.56
N GLY A 145 13.77 -3.79 4.77
CA GLY A 145 14.40 -2.57 5.27
C GLY A 145 14.17 -2.37 6.75
N MET A 146 14.31 -1.13 7.18
CA MET A 146 13.98 -0.71 8.55
C MET A 146 13.30 0.65 8.56
N ILE A 147 12.66 0.97 9.66
CA ILE A 147 12.15 2.32 9.92
C ILE A 147 13.33 3.20 10.32
N SER A 148 13.68 4.16 9.45
CA SER A 148 14.80 5.07 9.68
C SER A 148 14.42 6.24 10.56
N SER A 149 13.16 6.74 10.42
CA SER A 149 12.65 7.86 11.19
C SER A 149 11.13 7.85 11.25
N ILE A 150 10.59 8.36 12.35
CA ILE A 150 9.17 8.67 12.53
C ILE A 150 9.07 10.19 12.55
N THR A 151 8.57 10.79 11.48
CA THR A 151 8.61 12.24 11.31
C THR A 151 7.26 12.79 10.85
N ALA A 152 6.94 14.00 11.30
CA ALA A 152 5.80 14.72 10.76
C ALA A 152 6.02 15.01 9.27
N ILE A 153 4.97 14.95 8.45
CA ILE A 153 5.04 15.43 7.08
C ILE A 153 5.35 16.92 7.10
N ALA A 154 6.62 17.26 6.91
CA ALA A 154 7.04 18.59 6.53
C ALA A 154 7.04 18.63 5.00
N LEU A 155 5.94 19.07 4.40
CA LEU A 155 5.95 19.35 2.96
C LEU A 155 6.86 20.53 2.72
N PRO A 156 7.97 20.36 2.00
CA PRO A 156 8.86 21.49 1.74
C PRO A 156 8.13 22.49 0.86
N SER A 157 7.79 23.62 1.42
CA SER A 157 7.37 24.79 0.65
C SER A 157 8.56 25.40 -0.05
N SER A 158 8.96 24.85 -1.20
CA SER A 158 9.99 25.47 -2.02
C SER A 158 9.49 26.68 -2.82
N ASN A 159 8.16 26.91 -2.89
CA ASN A 159 7.54 28.16 -3.39
C ASN A 159 6.08 28.17 -2.94
N SER A 160 5.65 29.29 -2.37
CA SER A 160 4.26 29.55 -1.93
C SER A 160 3.20 29.41 -3.06
N ALA A 161 3.62 29.44 -4.32
CA ALA A 161 2.77 29.26 -5.49
C ALA A 161 2.42 27.78 -5.79
N GLN A 162 3.09 26.81 -5.17
CA GLN A 162 2.84 25.37 -5.36
C GLN A 162 2.12 24.70 -4.18
N LEU A 163 1.65 25.48 -3.22
CA LEU A 163 0.78 25.00 -2.15
C LEU A 163 -0.60 24.67 -2.74
N ASN A 164 -0.78 23.41 -3.13
CA ASN A 164 -2.10 22.95 -3.52
C ASN A 164 -3.03 22.85 -2.27
N ALA A 165 -4.34 22.82 -2.48
CA ALA A 165 -5.34 22.79 -1.40
C ALA A 165 -5.12 21.58 -0.41
N ARG A 166 -4.54 20.48 -0.88
CA ARG A 166 -4.19 19.31 -0.05
C ARG A 166 -3.10 19.64 0.96
N THR A 167 -2.03 20.29 0.50
CA THR A 167 -0.90 20.72 1.34
C THR A 167 -1.35 21.69 2.43
N ILE A 168 -2.20 22.67 2.06
CA ILE A 168 -2.75 23.64 3.01
C ILE A 168 -3.67 22.96 4.02
N SER A 169 -4.47 21.99 3.60
CA SER A 169 -5.35 21.22 4.49
C SER A 169 -4.56 20.40 5.49
N SER A 170 -3.52 19.68 5.06
CA SER A 170 -2.64 18.88 5.92
C SER A 170 -1.89 19.74 6.94
N LEU A 171 -1.41 20.91 6.53
CA LEU A 171 -0.76 21.86 7.44
C LEU A 171 -1.74 22.46 8.47
N ARG A 172 -2.99 22.73 8.08
CA ARG A 172 -4.03 23.23 8.98
C ARG A 172 -4.54 22.20 9.96
N SER A 173 -4.51 20.89 9.61
CA SER A 173 -4.90 19.78 10.48
C SER A 173 -3.82 19.35 11.46
N GLY A 174 -2.68 20.06 11.53
CA GLY A 174 -1.61 19.79 12.50
C GLY A 174 -0.55 18.78 12.03
N GLY A 175 -0.60 18.34 10.77
CA GLY A 175 0.31 17.33 10.24
C GLY A 175 0.08 15.94 10.87
N PHE A 176 0.52 14.90 10.21
CA PHE A 176 0.56 13.55 10.80
C PHE A 176 1.93 12.92 10.57
N ASN A 177 2.31 12.02 11.47
CA ASN A 177 3.57 11.31 11.36
C ASN A 177 3.51 10.28 10.23
N ILE A 178 4.61 10.15 9.51
CA ILE A 178 4.88 9.09 8.55
C ILE A 178 6.13 8.34 8.94
N PHE A 179 6.28 7.14 8.42
CA PHE A 179 7.50 6.36 8.53
C PHE A 179 8.39 6.64 7.33
N GLN A 180 9.61 7.10 7.60
CA GLN A 180 10.68 7.10 6.63
C GLN A 180 11.43 5.78 6.73
N LEU A 181 11.71 5.16 5.60
CA LEU A 181 12.27 3.81 5.50
C LEU A 181 13.66 3.86 4.85
N ASP A 182 14.59 3.10 5.40
CA ASP A 182 15.79 2.66 4.71
C ASP A 182 15.43 1.43 3.87
N ALA A 183 14.88 1.72 2.70
CA ALA A 183 14.46 0.73 1.71
C ALA A 183 14.08 1.43 0.42
N THR A 184 14.23 0.76 -0.71
CA THR A 184 13.86 1.30 -2.01
C THR A 184 12.51 0.76 -2.44
N ALA A 185 11.51 1.62 -2.53
CA ALA A 185 10.24 1.33 -3.18
C ALA A 185 10.22 1.90 -4.60
N TYR A 186 9.52 1.22 -5.50
CA TYR A 186 9.38 1.59 -6.91
C TYR A 186 7.92 1.92 -7.25
N PRO A 187 7.66 2.68 -8.32
CA PRO A 187 6.32 2.88 -8.85
C PRO A 187 5.60 1.54 -9.03
N GLY A 188 4.37 1.46 -8.51
CA GLY A 188 3.58 0.23 -8.40
C GLY A 188 3.56 -0.38 -7.00
N ASN A 189 4.52 -0.07 -6.11
CA ASN A 189 4.48 -0.47 -4.70
C ASN A 189 3.48 0.36 -3.87
N SER A 190 3.04 1.53 -4.37
CA SER A 190 2.02 2.37 -3.71
C SER A 190 0.78 1.56 -3.34
N GLY A 191 0.34 1.68 -2.09
CA GLY A 191 -0.79 0.96 -1.52
C GLY A 191 -0.44 -0.44 -0.99
N GLY A 192 0.79 -0.91 -1.19
CA GLY A 192 1.25 -2.19 -0.63
C GLY A 192 1.47 -2.13 0.88
N PRO A 193 1.28 -3.25 1.61
CA PRO A 193 1.49 -3.29 3.04
C PRO A 193 2.98 -3.24 3.38
N MET A 194 3.32 -2.41 4.36
CA MET A 194 4.54 -2.51 5.14
C MET A 194 4.23 -3.28 6.41
N PHE A 195 4.99 -4.30 6.72
CA PHE A 195 4.73 -5.21 7.82
C PHE A 195 5.99 -5.52 8.64
N ASP A 196 5.78 -5.94 9.85
CA ASP A 196 6.84 -6.40 10.75
C ASP A 196 7.54 -7.63 10.14
N ALA A 197 8.86 -7.60 10.09
CA ALA A 197 9.67 -8.62 9.43
C ALA A 197 9.60 -10.00 10.12
N ASP A 198 9.19 -10.04 11.39
CA ASP A 198 9.14 -11.27 12.20
C ASP A 198 7.73 -11.84 12.31
N THR A 199 6.68 -11.01 12.30
CA THR A 199 5.29 -11.44 12.54
C THR A 199 4.42 -11.40 11.29
N GLY A 200 4.76 -10.54 10.31
CA GLY A 200 3.95 -10.27 9.13
C GLY A 200 2.71 -9.41 9.41
N GLU A 201 2.59 -8.83 10.60
CA GLU A 201 1.53 -7.88 10.94
C GLU A 201 1.77 -6.54 10.25
N VAL A 202 0.72 -5.98 9.66
CA VAL A 202 0.81 -4.70 8.94
C VAL A 202 1.03 -3.56 9.90
N LEU A 203 2.06 -2.76 9.63
CA LEU A 203 2.46 -1.58 10.39
C LEU A 203 2.24 -0.28 9.62
N GLY A 204 2.03 -0.37 8.31
CA GLY A 204 1.80 0.80 7.47
C GLY A 204 1.51 0.44 6.02
N VAL A 205 1.33 1.48 5.21
CA VAL A 205 1.02 1.40 3.77
C VAL A 205 2.08 2.19 3.01
N ILE A 206 2.75 1.55 2.06
CA ILE A 206 3.78 2.20 1.23
C ILE A 206 3.16 3.33 0.41
N ASN A 207 3.81 4.49 0.43
CA ASN A 207 3.37 5.67 -0.29
C ASN A 207 4.53 6.27 -1.10
N MET A 208 4.36 6.31 -2.42
CA MET A 208 5.38 6.85 -3.34
C MET A 208 5.18 8.32 -3.71
N VAL A 209 4.06 8.94 -3.30
CA VAL A 209 3.76 10.35 -3.63
C VAL A 209 4.67 11.32 -2.88
N PHE A 210 5.17 10.91 -1.72
CA PHE A 210 6.07 11.74 -0.91
C PHE A 210 7.54 11.74 -1.41
N VAL A 211 7.88 10.89 -2.38
CA VAL A 211 9.21 10.88 -2.99
C VAL A 211 9.35 12.08 -3.92
N LYS A 212 10.34 12.94 -3.67
CA LYS A 212 10.63 14.09 -4.53
C LYS A 212 11.13 13.65 -5.91
N GLY A 213 10.44 14.08 -6.96
CA GLY A 213 10.89 13.87 -8.33
C GLY A 213 9.79 13.30 -9.25
N THR A 214 10.13 13.15 -10.51
CA THR A 214 9.24 12.47 -11.48
C THR A 214 9.34 10.96 -11.30
N LYS A 215 8.35 10.20 -11.80
CA LYS A 215 8.39 8.73 -11.82
C LYS A 215 9.66 8.21 -12.50
N GLU A 216 10.12 8.90 -13.56
CA GLU A 216 11.35 8.60 -14.28
C GLU A 216 12.59 8.81 -13.42
N ALA A 217 12.64 9.87 -12.60
CA ALA A 217 13.75 10.12 -11.68
C ALA A 217 13.83 9.05 -10.58
N ALA A 218 12.70 8.57 -10.08
CA ALA A 218 12.67 7.48 -9.10
C ALA A 218 13.17 6.14 -9.67
N LEU A 219 13.03 5.93 -10.97
CA LEU A 219 13.53 4.72 -11.65
C LEU A 219 15.03 4.82 -11.98
N THR A 220 15.51 6.01 -12.36
CA THR A 220 16.91 6.22 -12.80
C THR A 220 17.86 6.52 -11.65
N HIS A 221 17.37 7.15 -10.58
CA HIS A 221 18.14 7.55 -9.41
C HIS A 221 17.36 7.25 -8.12
N PRO A 222 17.21 5.96 -7.74
CA PRO A 222 16.53 5.61 -6.51
C PRO A 222 17.28 6.18 -5.31
N SER A 223 16.58 6.94 -4.46
CA SER A 223 17.18 7.61 -3.31
C SER A 223 17.50 6.66 -2.14
N GLY A 224 17.05 5.42 -2.20
CA GLY A 224 17.12 4.48 -1.07
C GLY A 224 16.16 4.84 0.08
N ILE A 225 15.43 5.94 -0.03
CA ILE A 225 14.46 6.42 0.97
C ILE A 225 13.06 6.22 0.43
N SER A 226 12.22 5.56 1.21
CA SER A 226 10.78 5.40 0.95
C SER A 226 9.97 5.83 2.15
N TYR A 227 8.67 5.96 1.98
CA TYR A 227 7.75 6.39 3.03
C TYR A 227 6.58 5.42 3.17
N ALA A 228 6.07 5.32 4.40
CA ALA A 228 4.84 4.59 4.66
C ALA A 228 3.91 5.38 5.58
N ILE A 229 2.61 5.23 5.33
CA ILE A 229 1.54 5.77 6.16
C ILE A 229 1.33 4.80 7.31
N PRO A 230 1.34 5.26 8.58
CA PRO A 230 1.12 4.41 9.75
C PRO A 230 -0.21 3.65 9.71
N SER A 231 -0.20 2.39 10.12
CA SER A 231 -1.37 1.49 10.09
C SER A 231 -2.54 1.94 10.98
N ARG A 232 -2.31 2.77 12.00
CA ARG A 232 -3.40 3.33 12.81
C ARG A 232 -4.46 4.02 11.97
N TYR A 233 -4.07 4.69 10.87
CA TYR A 233 -5.03 5.34 9.96
C TYR A 233 -5.84 4.32 9.14
N VAL A 234 -5.28 3.14 8.89
CA VAL A 234 -6.06 2.02 8.32
C VAL A 234 -7.06 1.49 9.33
N ILE A 235 -6.67 1.36 10.61
CA ILE A 235 -7.57 0.95 11.70
C ILE A 235 -8.73 1.95 11.83
N GLU A 236 -8.44 3.25 11.84
CA GLU A 236 -9.45 4.30 11.88
C GLU A 236 -10.39 4.25 10.67
N LEU A 237 -9.85 4.02 9.46
CA LEU A 237 -10.63 3.90 8.23
C LEU A 237 -11.60 2.70 8.30
N LEU A 238 -11.13 1.55 8.79
CA LEU A 238 -11.95 0.36 9.00
C LEU A 238 -13.04 0.58 10.07
N ALA A 239 -12.70 1.28 11.16
CA ALA A 239 -13.65 1.54 12.25
C ALA A 239 -14.82 2.45 11.84
N ARG A 240 -14.64 3.28 10.80
CA ARG A 240 -15.72 4.11 10.22
C ARG A 240 -16.75 3.29 9.43
N GLN A 241 -16.42 2.04 9.07
CA GLN A 241 -17.37 1.15 8.39
C GLN A 241 -18.37 0.61 9.41
N LYS A 242 -19.63 1.03 9.31
CA LYS A 242 -20.68 0.48 10.15
C LYS A 242 -20.85 -1.00 9.82
N PRO A 243 -20.96 -1.90 10.82
CA PRO A 243 -21.36 -3.27 10.55
C PRO A 243 -22.74 -3.26 9.87
N LYS A 244 -22.85 -3.99 8.77
CA LYS A 244 -24.14 -4.27 8.12
C LYS A 244 -24.92 -5.30 8.94
#